data_6c75462d9a1aaf9d520038461a67b6f2
#
_entry.id   6c75462d9a1aaf9d520038461a67b6f2
#
_cell.length_a   1.000
_cell.length_b   1.000
_cell.length_c   1.000
_cell.angle_alpha   90.00
_cell.angle_beta   90.00
_cell.angle_gamma   90.00
#
_symmetry.space_group_name_H-M   'P 1'
#
loop_
_entity.id
_entity.type
_entity.pdbx_description
1 polymer ?
#
loop_
_entity_poly.entity_id
_entity_poly.type
_entity_poly.pdbx_seq_one_letter_code
_entity_poly.pdbx_strand_id
1 'polypeptide(L)'
;MTYLVVSLDGGGIRGCFTAQILKRLSEAAPLFLDRIRLVAGTSTGGILALGLAAGLTPDQLVALYRDRAGEIFYDTLLDDLLDLGGLTGADYGSRGLGRVAHETFGAKSLGDLGKRVLISSFDLDAGSGANRGWKPKFFHNYPGPDSDSHWLARDVALATSAAPTYFPTYKGFADGGLVANNPSMCALAQAVCPKAGKQRLEDVALLSIGTGTRSHFVEGDTLDWGLVKWAPHLLNVLMDGPSDVAHFQCDRMLGRGRYMRVQVRLARDIPLDATDAGPELIELANKVDLGPALAWLRPHLESATA
;
A
#
# COMPACT_ATOMS: atom_id res chain seq x y z
N MET A 1 -0.34 26.97 -0.65
CA MET A 1 0.64 25.96 -0.15
C MET A 1 0.22 24.61 -0.69
N THR A 2 1.13 23.86 -1.29
CA THR A 2 0.83 22.55 -1.88
C THR A 2 0.35 21.54 -0.82
N TYR A 3 -0.72 20.84 -1.11
CA TYR A 3 -1.18 19.70 -0.34
C TYR A 3 -0.51 18.42 -0.88
N LEU A 4 0.63 18.05 -0.27
CA LEU A 4 1.41 16.91 -0.73
C LEU A 4 0.80 15.60 -0.24
N VAL A 5 0.47 14.72 -1.19
CA VAL A 5 -0.03 13.36 -0.98
C VAL A 5 1.05 12.37 -1.37
N VAL A 6 1.27 11.35 -0.55
CA VAL A 6 2.11 10.20 -0.88
C VAL A 6 1.24 8.96 -0.92
N SER A 7 1.32 8.19 -2.00
CA SER A 7 0.59 6.94 -2.22
C SER A 7 1.57 5.78 -2.37
N LEU A 8 1.36 4.72 -1.61
CA LEU A 8 2.24 3.56 -1.51
C LEU A 8 1.48 2.30 -1.92
N ASP A 9 1.95 1.63 -2.97
CA ASP A 9 1.30 0.45 -3.52
C ASP A 9 1.45 -0.78 -2.61
N GLY A 10 0.55 -1.73 -2.76
CA GLY A 10 0.67 -3.07 -2.22
C GLY A 10 1.72 -3.91 -2.95
N GLY A 11 2.19 -4.98 -2.30
CA GLY A 11 3.18 -5.86 -2.91
C GLY A 11 3.97 -6.77 -1.97
N GLY A 12 3.46 -7.08 -0.79
CA GLY A 12 4.10 -8.02 0.15
C GLY A 12 5.52 -7.61 0.51
N ILE A 13 6.47 -8.55 0.44
CA ILE A 13 7.91 -8.29 0.72
C ILE A 13 8.49 -7.16 -0.14
N ARG A 14 7.93 -6.91 -1.32
CA ARG A 14 8.39 -5.83 -2.21
C ARG A 14 8.21 -4.43 -1.60
N GLY A 15 7.48 -4.30 -0.48
CA GLY A 15 7.46 -3.09 0.37
C GLY A 15 8.85 -2.68 0.87
N CYS A 16 9.81 -3.60 0.90
CA CYS A 16 11.22 -3.32 1.19
C CYS A 16 11.82 -2.30 0.19
N PHE A 17 11.52 -2.47 -1.10
CA PHE A 17 11.86 -1.51 -2.16
C PHE A 17 11.25 -0.13 -1.88
N THR A 18 9.95 -0.07 -1.59
CA THR A 18 9.23 1.18 -1.31
C THR A 18 9.79 1.90 -0.08
N ALA A 19 10.07 1.16 1.00
CA ALA A 19 10.69 1.71 2.21
C ALA A 19 12.06 2.32 1.94
N GLN A 20 12.90 1.64 1.11
CA GLN A 20 14.21 2.15 0.74
C GLN A 20 14.12 3.38 -0.18
N ILE A 21 13.15 3.46 -1.10
CA ILE A 21 12.89 4.67 -1.89
C ILE A 21 12.49 5.84 -0.98
N LEU A 22 11.57 5.62 -0.01
CA LEU A 22 11.19 6.64 0.98
C LEU A 22 12.39 7.15 1.78
N LYS A 23 13.28 6.23 2.22
CA LYS A 23 14.51 6.58 2.91
C LYS A 23 15.38 7.51 2.06
N ARG A 24 15.70 7.10 0.84
CA ARG A 24 16.55 7.88 -0.09
C ARG A 24 15.95 9.24 -0.42
N LEU A 25 14.64 9.34 -0.60
CA LEU A 25 13.96 10.63 -0.82
C LEU A 25 14.04 11.52 0.41
N SER A 26 13.89 10.98 1.63
CA SER A 26 13.97 11.75 2.86
C SER A 26 15.39 12.25 3.16
N GLU A 27 16.42 11.46 2.83
CA GLU A 27 17.83 11.85 2.96
C GLU A 27 18.20 12.98 1.97
N ALA A 28 17.73 12.88 0.72
CA ALA A 28 18.02 13.86 -0.32
C ALA A 28 17.15 15.14 -0.22
N ALA A 29 16.00 15.06 0.44
CA ALA A 29 15.04 16.16 0.62
C ALA A 29 14.55 16.20 2.09
N PRO A 30 15.29 16.80 3.03
CA PRO A 30 14.99 16.73 4.47
C PRO A 30 13.60 17.20 4.88
N LEU A 31 13.00 18.16 4.13
CA LEU A 31 11.64 18.65 4.40
C LEU A 31 10.54 17.72 3.88
N PHE A 32 10.88 16.67 3.12
CA PHE A 32 9.91 15.82 2.43
C PHE A 32 8.87 15.23 3.38
N LEU A 33 9.32 14.55 4.44
CA LEU A 33 8.41 13.87 5.36
C LEU A 33 7.50 14.85 6.11
N ASP A 34 7.98 16.03 6.48
CA ASP A 34 7.21 17.04 7.20
C ASP A 34 6.14 17.69 6.33
N ARG A 35 6.39 17.75 5.02
CA ARG A 35 5.47 18.34 4.04
C ARG A 35 4.33 17.41 3.63
N ILE A 36 4.44 16.12 3.87
CA ILE A 36 3.37 15.16 3.58
C ILE A 36 2.15 15.46 4.44
N ARG A 37 1.01 15.68 3.80
CA ARG A 37 -0.29 15.96 4.44
C ARG A 37 -1.18 14.73 4.51
N LEU A 38 -1.12 13.86 3.50
CA LEU A 38 -1.85 12.60 3.43
C LEU A 38 -0.91 11.50 2.97
N VAL A 39 -0.88 10.39 3.69
CA VAL A 39 -0.24 9.15 3.23
C VAL A 39 -1.32 8.13 2.98
N ALA A 40 -1.38 7.62 1.76
CA ALA A 40 -2.26 6.51 1.40
C ALA A 40 -1.43 5.24 1.18
N GLY A 41 -2.00 4.10 1.50
CA GLY A 41 -1.32 2.83 1.31
C GLY A 41 -2.25 1.65 1.24
N THR A 42 -1.78 0.60 0.57
CA THR A 42 -2.46 -0.69 0.43
C THR A 42 -1.53 -1.80 0.91
N SER A 43 -2.03 -2.75 1.71
CA SER A 43 -1.25 -3.92 2.12
C SER A 43 0.09 -3.48 2.74
N THR A 44 1.21 -3.95 2.22
CA THR A 44 2.55 -3.51 2.62
C THR A 44 2.70 -1.98 2.58
N GLY A 45 2.18 -1.31 1.55
CA GLY A 45 2.14 0.15 1.47
C GLY A 45 1.28 0.78 2.57
N GLY A 46 0.22 0.09 3.01
CA GLY A 46 -0.61 0.48 4.16
C GLY A 46 0.16 0.44 5.47
N ILE A 47 0.97 -0.60 5.71
CA ILE A 47 1.86 -0.71 6.86
C ILE A 47 2.86 0.45 6.86
N LEU A 48 3.49 0.74 5.71
CA LEU A 48 4.43 1.85 5.56
C LEU A 48 3.75 3.21 5.81
N ALA A 49 2.55 3.41 5.26
CA ALA A 49 1.77 4.64 5.45
C ALA A 49 1.40 4.87 6.92
N LEU A 50 0.92 3.83 7.60
CA LEU A 50 0.63 3.86 9.04
C LEU A 50 1.90 4.13 9.85
N GLY A 51 3.02 3.49 9.51
CA GLY A 51 4.30 3.69 10.17
C GLY A 51 4.79 5.14 10.06
N LEU A 52 4.80 5.72 8.86
CA LEU A 52 5.14 7.13 8.65
C LEU A 52 4.22 8.06 9.45
N ALA A 53 2.92 7.78 9.45
CA ALA A 53 1.94 8.59 10.19
C ALA A 53 2.06 8.43 11.71
N ALA A 54 2.54 7.27 12.18
CA ALA A 54 2.84 7.00 13.59
C ALA A 54 4.18 7.59 14.06
N GLY A 55 4.98 8.16 13.14
CA GLY A 55 6.26 8.80 13.41
C GLY A 55 7.48 7.89 13.31
N LEU A 56 7.35 6.71 12.67
CA LEU A 56 8.52 5.87 12.39
C LEU A 56 9.41 6.55 11.36
N THR A 57 10.71 6.44 11.56
CA THR A 57 11.70 6.90 10.58
C THR A 57 11.77 5.95 9.39
N PRO A 58 12.18 6.42 8.20
CA PRO A 58 12.39 5.54 7.06
C PRO A 58 13.37 4.40 7.33
N ASP A 59 14.39 4.61 8.17
CA ASP A 59 15.30 3.54 8.60
C ASP A 59 14.59 2.45 9.38
N GLN A 60 13.68 2.82 10.29
CA GLN A 60 12.85 1.86 11.03
C GLN A 60 11.91 1.10 10.08
N LEU A 61 11.36 1.76 9.06
CA LEU A 61 10.53 1.11 8.05
C LEU A 61 11.33 0.12 7.20
N VAL A 62 12.55 0.47 6.78
CA VAL A 62 13.45 -0.47 6.09
C VAL A 62 13.79 -1.66 6.99
N ALA A 63 14.14 -1.41 8.26
CA ALA A 63 14.47 -2.44 9.22
C ALA A 63 13.31 -3.42 9.45
N LEU A 64 12.07 -2.93 9.47
CA LEU A 64 10.87 -3.74 9.62
C LEU A 64 10.80 -4.86 8.56
N TYR A 65 11.08 -4.54 7.30
CA TYR A 65 11.07 -5.53 6.22
C TYR A 65 12.35 -6.35 6.15
N ARG A 66 13.52 -5.72 6.36
CA ARG A 66 14.81 -6.41 6.29
C ARG A 66 14.97 -7.45 7.40
N ASP A 67 14.60 -7.08 8.62
CA ASP A 67 14.94 -7.86 9.81
C ASP A 67 13.78 -8.75 10.27
N ARG A 68 12.52 -8.43 9.89
CA ARG A 68 11.32 -9.12 10.38
C ARG A 68 10.46 -9.75 9.28
N ALA A 69 10.94 -9.79 8.04
CA ALA A 69 10.20 -10.43 6.95
C ALA A 69 9.87 -11.91 7.28
N GLY A 70 10.81 -12.64 7.88
CA GLY A 70 10.60 -14.00 8.32
C GLY A 70 9.44 -14.13 9.33
N GLU A 71 9.31 -13.22 10.30
CA GLU A 71 8.20 -13.27 11.25
C GLU A 71 6.85 -12.96 10.60
N ILE A 72 6.84 -12.07 9.61
CA ILE A 72 5.63 -11.64 8.92
C ILE A 72 5.09 -12.76 8.02
N PHE A 73 5.99 -13.44 7.28
CA PHE A 73 5.64 -14.41 6.24
C PHE A 73 5.97 -15.86 6.60
N TYR A 74 6.63 -16.12 7.74
CA TYR A 74 6.84 -17.48 8.24
C TYR A 74 5.89 -17.76 9.42
N ASP A 75 4.80 -18.44 9.17
CA ASP A 75 4.04 -19.12 10.21
C ASP A 75 4.08 -20.63 9.93
N THR A 76 4.84 -21.28 10.78
CA THR A 76 5.06 -22.73 11.03
C THR A 76 4.70 -23.72 9.90
N LEU A 77 5.74 -24.45 9.44
CA LEU A 77 5.72 -25.73 8.72
C LEU A 77 4.70 -26.78 9.21
N LEU A 78 4.03 -26.56 10.34
CA LEU A 78 3.02 -27.46 10.92
C LEU A 78 1.61 -27.21 10.36
N ASP A 79 1.28 -26.01 9.92
CA ASP A 79 -0.03 -25.71 9.32
C ASP A 79 -0.07 -26.22 7.86
N ASP A 80 1.03 -26.14 7.12
CA ASP A 80 1.15 -26.70 5.74
C ASP A 80 0.88 -28.20 5.66
N LEU A 81 1.23 -28.96 6.70
CA LEU A 81 1.05 -30.43 6.70
C LEU A 81 -0.43 -30.83 6.86
N LEU A 82 -1.25 -29.97 7.44
CA LEU A 82 -2.67 -30.21 7.70
C LEU A 82 -3.59 -29.67 6.59
N ASP A 83 -3.08 -28.79 5.73
CA ASP A 83 -3.91 -27.99 4.82
C ASP A 83 -3.82 -28.38 3.33
N LEU A 84 -3.27 -29.57 3.02
CA LEU A 84 -3.21 -30.13 1.65
C LEU A 84 -2.71 -29.11 0.60
N GLY A 85 -1.71 -28.28 0.96
CA GLY A 85 -1.09 -27.32 0.03
C GLY A 85 -1.98 -26.13 -0.34
N GLY A 86 -2.64 -25.49 0.66
CA GLY A 86 -3.41 -24.26 0.46
C GLY A 86 -4.77 -24.43 -0.21
N LEU A 87 -5.26 -25.68 -0.34
CA LEU A 87 -6.58 -25.95 -0.96
C LEU A 87 -7.74 -25.65 -0.01
N THR A 88 -7.52 -25.66 1.32
CA THR A 88 -8.57 -25.55 2.34
C THR A 88 -8.40 -24.38 3.29
N GLY A 89 -7.21 -23.76 3.38
CA GLY A 89 -6.93 -22.63 4.27
C GLY A 89 -6.00 -21.58 3.63
N ALA A 90 -5.57 -20.59 4.41
CA ALA A 90 -4.57 -19.61 4.01
C ALA A 90 -3.17 -20.13 4.29
N ASP A 91 -2.19 -19.80 3.44
CA ASP A 91 -0.81 -20.31 3.54
C ASP A 91 -0.11 -19.85 4.83
N TYR A 92 -0.50 -18.69 5.40
CA TYR A 92 0.13 -18.11 6.60
C TYR A 92 -0.90 -17.77 7.67
N GLY A 93 -0.56 -18.03 8.94
CA GLY A 93 -1.33 -17.53 10.07
C GLY A 93 -1.11 -16.01 10.27
N SER A 94 -2.06 -15.34 10.94
CA SER A 94 -1.94 -13.89 11.23
C SER A 94 -1.06 -13.58 12.45
N ARG A 95 -0.50 -14.59 13.15
CA ARG A 95 0.21 -14.41 14.44
C ARG A 95 1.49 -13.62 14.32
N GLY A 96 2.32 -13.91 13.30
CA GLY A 96 3.58 -13.21 13.06
C GLY A 96 3.36 -11.74 12.71
N LEU A 97 2.57 -11.49 11.67
CA LEU A 97 2.19 -10.12 11.29
C LEU A 97 1.46 -9.40 12.44
N GLY A 98 0.60 -10.09 13.19
CA GLY A 98 -0.11 -9.54 14.36
C GLY A 98 0.84 -9.09 15.46
N ARG A 99 1.89 -9.88 15.77
CA ARG A 99 2.93 -9.51 16.73
C ARG A 99 3.70 -8.28 16.27
N VAL A 100 4.17 -8.28 15.03
CA VAL A 100 4.88 -7.14 14.44
C VAL A 100 4.03 -5.88 14.47
N ALA A 101 2.76 -5.96 14.07
CA ALA A 101 1.83 -4.82 14.11
C ALA A 101 1.57 -4.34 15.56
N HIS A 102 1.44 -5.26 16.53
CA HIS A 102 1.28 -4.90 17.92
C HIS A 102 2.51 -4.17 18.50
N GLU A 103 3.71 -4.67 18.24
CA GLU A 103 4.96 -4.06 18.71
C GLU A 103 5.21 -2.70 18.02
N THR A 104 4.83 -2.58 16.74
CA THR A 104 5.04 -1.35 15.97
C THR A 104 4.07 -0.24 16.35
N PHE A 105 2.79 -0.57 16.49
CA PHE A 105 1.73 0.43 16.67
C PHE A 105 1.15 0.48 18.08
N GLY A 106 1.31 -0.59 18.87
CA GLY A 106 0.78 -0.67 20.23
C GLY A 106 -0.74 -0.46 20.28
N ALA A 107 -1.16 0.49 21.11
CA ALA A 107 -2.57 0.89 21.28
C ALA A 107 -2.94 2.16 20.51
N LYS A 108 -2.07 2.67 19.62
CA LYS A 108 -2.38 3.88 18.84
C LYS A 108 -3.57 3.64 17.93
N SER A 109 -4.54 4.55 18.01
CA SER A 109 -5.65 4.64 17.06
C SER A 109 -5.24 5.45 15.80
N LEU A 110 -6.05 5.40 14.74
CA LEU A 110 -5.83 6.27 13.59
C LEU A 110 -5.94 7.76 13.97
N GLY A 111 -6.73 8.09 15.01
CA GLY A 111 -6.87 9.44 15.53
C GLY A 111 -5.61 9.98 16.18
N ASP A 112 -4.75 9.09 16.71
CA ASP A 112 -3.49 9.44 17.38
C ASP A 112 -2.32 9.65 16.39
N LEU A 113 -2.54 9.40 15.09
CA LEU A 113 -1.49 9.53 14.09
C LEU A 113 -1.19 10.98 13.74
N GLY A 114 0.08 11.31 13.58
CA GLY A 114 0.54 12.68 13.27
C GLY A 114 0.22 13.19 11.86
N LYS A 115 -0.24 12.30 10.95
CA LYS A 115 -0.60 12.63 9.57
C LYS A 115 -1.98 12.08 9.21
N ARG A 116 -2.61 12.66 8.17
CA ARG A 116 -3.78 12.04 7.56
C ARG A 116 -3.38 10.76 6.85
N VAL A 117 -4.22 9.73 7.00
CA VAL A 117 -4.03 8.45 6.32
C VAL A 117 -5.28 8.05 5.55
N LEU A 118 -5.06 7.26 4.48
CA LEU A 118 -6.11 6.53 3.76
C LEU A 118 -5.57 5.15 3.46
N ILE A 119 -6.15 4.13 4.09
CA ILE A 119 -5.69 2.74 3.97
C ILE A 119 -6.79 1.90 3.34
N SER A 120 -6.50 1.32 2.19
CA SER A 120 -7.46 0.48 1.47
C SER A 120 -7.61 -0.90 2.09
N SER A 121 -8.81 -1.43 2.06
CA SER A 121 -9.17 -2.80 2.43
C SER A 121 -10.46 -3.20 1.72
N PHE A 122 -10.89 -4.44 1.85
CA PHE A 122 -12.13 -4.94 1.29
C PHE A 122 -12.99 -5.57 2.39
N ASP A 123 -14.16 -4.97 2.64
CA ASP A 123 -15.11 -5.42 3.65
C ASP A 123 -15.99 -6.53 3.03
N LEU A 124 -15.89 -7.73 3.58
CA LEU A 124 -16.59 -8.92 3.09
C LEU A 124 -18.02 -9.05 3.64
N ASP A 125 -18.37 -8.22 4.63
CA ASP A 125 -19.67 -8.32 5.31
C ASP A 125 -20.18 -6.94 5.78
N ALA A 126 -20.22 -6.00 4.88
CA ALA A 126 -20.64 -4.64 5.17
C ALA A 126 -22.15 -4.49 5.21
N GLY A 127 -22.63 -3.61 6.09
CA GLY A 127 -24.05 -3.28 6.19
C GLY A 127 -24.85 -4.30 6.97
N SER A 128 -26.19 -4.28 6.77
CA SER A 128 -27.12 -5.18 7.46
C SER A 128 -28.39 -5.38 6.65
N GLY A 129 -29.10 -6.49 6.92
CA GLY A 129 -30.36 -6.82 6.25
C GLY A 129 -30.22 -6.87 4.73
N ALA A 130 -31.11 -6.22 4.00
CA ALA A 130 -31.13 -6.20 2.54
C ALA A 130 -29.92 -5.44 1.93
N ASN A 131 -29.20 -4.64 2.73
CA ASN A 131 -28.02 -3.89 2.31
C ASN A 131 -26.70 -4.56 2.73
N ARG A 132 -26.75 -5.79 3.22
CA ARG A 132 -25.56 -6.57 3.57
C ARG A 132 -24.86 -7.05 2.33
N GLY A 133 -23.54 -6.82 2.23
CA GLY A 133 -22.76 -7.25 1.06
C GLY A 133 -21.32 -6.79 1.11
N TRP A 134 -20.61 -7.08 0.08
CA TRP A 134 -19.20 -6.72 -0.08
C TRP A 134 -19.07 -5.28 -0.52
N LYS A 135 -18.02 -4.60 -0.01
CA LYS A 135 -17.66 -3.27 -0.53
C LYS A 135 -16.19 -2.91 -0.28
N PRO A 136 -15.60 -2.04 -1.12
CA PRO A 136 -14.34 -1.39 -0.78
C PRO A 136 -14.45 -0.66 0.57
N LYS A 137 -13.40 -0.77 1.37
CA LYS A 137 -13.23 0.01 2.61
C LYS A 137 -11.96 0.84 2.50
N PHE A 138 -12.08 2.12 2.81
CA PHE A 138 -10.96 3.03 2.92
C PHE A 138 -10.94 3.58 4.35
N PHE A 139 -10.08 3.02 5.19
CA PHE A 139 -9.88 3.51 6.56
C PHE A 139 -9.19 4.86 6.53
N HIS A 140 -9.74 5.86 7.22
CA HIS A 140 -9.15 7.20 7.26
C HIS A 140 -9.41 7.91 8.60
N ASN A 141 -8.57 8.91 8.91
CA ASN A 141 -8.67 9.72 10.12
C ASN A 141 -9.05 11.18 9.85
N TYR A 142 -9.71 11.47 8.73
CA TYR A 142 -10.33 12.78 8.54
C TYR A 142 -11.53 12.92 9.47
N PRO A 143 -11.74 14.13 10.05
CA PRO A 143 -12.93 14.38 10.85
C PRO A 143 -14.20 14.23 10.02
N GLY A 144 -15.22 13.62 10.60
CA GLY A 144 -16.51 13.42 9.95
C GLY A 144 -17.25 12.21 10.49
N PRO A 145 -18.50 12.00 10.08
CA PRO A 145 -19.33 10.89 10.56
C PRO A 145 -18.84 9.53 10.06
N ASP A 146 -18.06 9.51 8.99
CA ASP A 146 -17.44 8.34 8.36
C ASP A 146 -15.99 8.10 8.80
N SER A 147 -15.51 8.86 9.80
CA SER A 147 -14.17 8.77 10.33
C SER A 147 -13.90 7.44 11.02
N ASP A 148 -12.77 6.83 10.69
CA ASP A 148 -12.27 5.61 11.33
C ASP A 148 -11.25 5.90 12.45
N SER A 149 -11.22 7.13 12.98
CA SER A 149 -10.23 7.58 13.98
C SER A 149 -10.16 6.68 15.22
N HIS A 150 -11.23 5.96 15.55
CA HIS A 150 -11.30 5.03 16.68
C HIS A 150 -10.63 3.66 16.41
N TRP A 151 -10.37 3.31 15.15
CA TRP A 151 -9.72 2.06 14.81
C TRP A 151 -8.25 2.08 15.22
N LEU A 152 -7.77 0.97 15.78
CA LEU A 152 -6.35 0.81 16.09
C LEU A 152 -5.53 0.66 14.81
N ALA A 153 -4.40 1.36 14.73
CA ALA A 153 -3.52 1.30 13.57
C ALA A 153 -3.04 -0.14 13.27
N ARG A 154 -2.78 -0.94 14.32
CA ARG A 154 -2.44 -2.36 14.17
C ARG A 154 -3.55 -3.18 13.53
N ASP A 155 -4.82 -2.92 13.88
CA ASP A 155 -5.95 -3.63 13.31
C ASP A 155 -6.16 -3.27 11.83
N VAL A 156 -5.95 -2.00 11.49
CA VAL A 156 -6.00 -1.53 10.11
C VAL A 156 -4.84 -2.10 9.29
N ALA A 157 -3.64 -2.23 9.86
CA ALA A 157 -2.50 -2.89 9.22
C ALA A 157 -2.81 -4.35 8.87
N LEU A 158 -3.45 -5.09 9.79
CA LEU A 158 -3.88 -6.47 9.55
C LEU A 158 -5.00 -6.56 8.51
N ALA A 159 -5.99 -5.67 8.57
CA ALA A 159 -7.10 -5.64 7.64
C ALA A 159 -6.65 -5.37 6.20
N THR A 160 -5.73 -4.40 6.00
CA THR A 160 -5.23 -4.05 4.67
C THR A 160 -4.32 -5.12 4.06
N SER A 161 -3.70 -5.96 4.90
CA SER A 161 -2.68 -6.97 4.50
C SER A 161 -3.21 -8.40 4.50
N ALA A 162 -4.53 -8.61 4.68
CA ALA A 162 -5.17 -9.93 4.67
C ALA A 162 -5.35 -10.44 3.23
N ALA A 163 -4.23 -10.70 2.54
CA ALA A 163 -4.21 -11.12 1.13
C ALA A 163 -4.81 -12.52 0.99
N PRO A 164 -5.86 -12.71 0.16
CA PRO A 164 -6.45 -14.02 -0.08
C PRO A 164 -5.38 -15.02 -0.51
N THR A 165 -5.52 -16.25 -0.05
CA THR A 165 -4.57 -17.38 -0.17
C THR A 165 -3.35 -17.28 0.73
N TYR A 166 -2.79 -16.10 0.97
CA TYR A 166 -1.62 -15.89 1.83
C TYR A 166 -2.01 -15.76 3.31
N PHE A 167 -3.00 -14.94 3.64
CA PHE A 167 -3.41 -14.67 5.03
C PHE A 167 -4.91 -14.84 5.22
N PRO A 168 -5.34 -15.30 6.41
CA PRO A 168 -6.76 -15.31 6.74
C PRO A 168 -7.32 -13.88 6.79
N THR A 169 -8.61 -13.76 6.54
CA THR A 169 -9.33 -12.48 6.69
C THR A 169 -9.23 -11.97 8.11
N TYR A 170 -9.13 -10.66 8.30
CA TYR A 170 -9.05 -10.04 9.61
C TYR A 170 -10.30 -9.21 9.92
N LYS A 171 -11.05 -9.62 10.95
CA LYS A 171 -12.32 -8.96 11.36
C LYS A 171 -13.30 -8.74 10.21
N GLY A 172 -13.38 -9.68 9.27
CA GLY A 172 -14.25 -9.59 8.09
C GLY A 172 -13.66 -8.79 6.93
N PHE A 173 -12.40 -8.37 7.02
CA PHE A 173 -11.71 -7.64 5.95
C PHE A 173 -10.72 -8.55 5.21
N ALA A 174 -10.58 -8.29 3.91
CA ALA A 174 -9.54 -8.81 3.04
C ALA A 174 -8.64 -7.66 2.55
N ASP A 175 -7.50 -8.01 1.95
CA ASP A 175 -6.47 -7.07 1.46
C ASP A 175 -7.06 -6.02 0.51
N GLY A 176 -6.64 -4.79 0.69
CA GLY A 176 -7.03 -3.67 -0.16
C GLY A 176 -6.55 -3.79 -1.61
N GLY A 177 -5.56 -4.66 -1.88
CA GLY A 177 -5.08 -4.96 -3.23
C GLY A 177 -6.16 -5.50 -4.16
N LEU A 178 -7.20 -6.12 -3.61
CA LEU A 178 -8.37 -6.57 -4.39
C LEU A 178 -9.12 -5.44 -5.10
N VAL A 179 -9.00 -4.20 -4.62
CA VAL A 179 -9.79 -3.06 -5.14
C VAL A 179 -8.95 -1.83 -5.48
N ALA A 180 -7.86 -1.59 -4.77
CA ALA A 180 -7.03 -0.40 -4.95
C ALA A 180 -5.58 -0.70 -4.56
N ASN A 181 -4.91 -1.61 -5.30
CA ASN A 181 -3.50 -1.93 -5.03
C ASN A 181 -2.59 -0.69 -5.14
N ASN A 182 -2.87 0.20 -6.08
CA ASN A 182 -2.36 1.56 -6.13
C ASN A 182 -3.44 2.54 -5.62
N PRO A 183 -3.38 3.03 -4.37
CA PRO A 183 -4.44 3.86 -3.80
C PRO A 183 -4.37 5.34 -4.22
N SER A 184 -3.57 5.71 -5.23
CA SER A 184 -3.36 7.10 -5.66
C SER A 184 -4.65 7.83 -5.98
N MET A 185 -5.53 7.21 -6.79
CA MET A 185 -6.80 7.84 -7.16
C MET A 185 -7.75 7.97 -5.97
N CYS A 186 -7.77 6.99 -5.07
CA CYS A 186 -8.55 7.04 -3.84
C CYS A 186 -8.05 8.15 -2.91
N ALA A 187 -6.72 8.33 -2.81
CA ALA A 187 -6.10 9.40 -2.04
C ALA A 187 -6.41 10.78 -2.62
N LEU A 188 -6.36 10.92 -3.95
CA LEU A 188 -6.75 12.15 -4.64
C LEU A 188 -8.21 12.49 -4.37
N ALA A 189 -9.11 11.52 -4.55
CA ALA A 189 -10.54 11.68 -4.27
C ALA A 189 -10.79 12.12 -2.80
N GLN A 190 -10.10 11.50 -1.85
CA GLN A 190 -10.19 11.85 -0.43
C GLN A 190 -9.66 13.26 -0.14
N ALA A 191 -8.55 13.65 -0.77
CA ALA A 191 -7.97 14.99 -0.61
C ALA A 191 -8.91 16.10 -1.08
N VAL A 192 -9.59 15.90 -2.23
CA VAL A 192 -10.51 16.92 -2.78
C VAL A 192 -11.95 16.78 -2.26
N CYS A 193 -12.29 15.73 -1.54
CA CYS A 193 -13.64 15.49 -1.02
C CYS A 193 -14.10 16.66 -0.14
N PRO A 194 -15.28 17.29 -0.40
CA PRO A 194 -15.79 18.39 0.39
C PRO A 194 -16.10 18.04 1.86
N LYS A 195 -16.27 16.75 2.16
CA LYS A 195 -16.54 16.24 3.51
C LYS A 195 -15.27 15.79 4.25
N ALA A 196 -14.13 15.68 3.55
CA ALA A 196 -12.87 15.17 4.12
C ALA A 196 -11.72 16.16 3.95
N GLY A 197 -10.93 16.03 2.88
CA GLY A 197 -9.72 16.83 2.67
C GLY A 197 -9.98 18.29 2.29
N LYS A 198 -11.06 18.56 1.57
CA LYS A 198 -11.53 19.92 1.17
C LYS A 198 -10.51 20.72 0.36
N GLN A 199 -9.57 20.03 -0.29
CA GLN A 199 -8.55 20.69 -1.09
C GLN A 199 -9.09 21.00 -2.49
N ARG A 200 -8.60 22.06 -3.10
CA ARG A 200 -8.82 22.31 -4.52
C ARG A 200 -7.89 21.39 -5.30
N LEU A 201 -8.33 20.89 -6.45
CA LEU A 201 -7.54 19.97 -7.26
C LEU A 201 -6.18 20.58 -7.66
N GLU A 202 -6.16 21.88 -7.95
CA GLU A 202 -4.95 22.60 -8.31
C GLU A 202 -3.93 22.75 -7.17
N ASP A 203 -4.34 22.57 -5.93
CA ASP A 203 -3.44 22.64 -4.76
C ASP A 203 -2.84 21.28 -4.39
N VAL A 204 -3.33 20.19 -5.00
CA VAL A 204 -2.86 18.83 -4.69
C VAL A 204 -1.69 18.46 -5.58
N ALA A 205 -0.59 17.99 -4.96
CA ALA A 205 0.48 17.25 -5.63
C ALA A 205 0.57 15.85 -5.05
N LEU A 206 0.73 14.84 -5.91
CA LEU A 206 0.70 13.44 -5.53
C LEU A 206 1.96 12.70 -6.02
N LEU A 207 2.74 12.17 -5.08
CA LEU A 207 3.83 11.24 -5.31
C LEU A 207 3.32 9.82 -5.09
N SER A 208 3.36 9.00 -6.14
CA SER A 208 3.01 7.58 -6.09
C SER A 208 4.27 6.72 -6.16
N ILE A 209 4.44 5.81 -5.21
CA ILE A 209 5.59 4.91 -5.14
C ILE A 209 5.09 3.47 -5.21
N GLY A 210 5.50 2.76 -6.25
CA GLY A 210 5.18 1.36 -6.44
C GLY A 210 6.16 0.42 -5.74
N THR A 211 5.90 -0.87 -5.89
CA THR A 211 6.71 -1.97 -5.32
C THR A 211 7.49 -2.74 -6.38
N GLY A 212 7.56 -2.20 -7.60
CA GLY A 212 8.06 -2.90 -8.78
C GLY A 212 6.97 -3.67 -9.52
N THR A 213 7.04 -3.66 -10.84
CA THR A 213 6.13 -4.42 -11.72
C THR A 213 6.91 -5.36 -12.62
N ARG A 214 6.28 -6.47 -12.99
CA ARG A 214 6.75 -7.31 -14.08
C ARG A 214 5.72 -7.26 -15.21
N SER A 215 6.19 -7.30 -16.45
CA SER A 215 5.27 -7.51 -17.57
C SER A 215 4.83 -8.96 -17.56
N HIS A 216 3.60 -9.19 -17.17
CA HIS A 216 2.90 -10.43 -17.39
C HIS A 216 2.26 -10.39 -18.78
N PHE A 217 2.35 -11.44 -19.53
CA PHE A 217 1.63 -11.63 -20.77
C PHE A 217 1.11 -13.06 -20.85
N VAL A 218 0.02 -13.22 -21.54
CA VAL A 218 -0.57 -14.52 -21.82
C VAL A 218 -0.42 -14.75 -23.30
N GLU A 219 0.33 -15.80 -23.67
CA GLU A 219 0.63 -16.13 -25.06
C GLU A 219 -0.44 -17.07 -25.62
N GLY A 220 -0.89 -16.83 -26.85
CA GLY A 220 -1.82 -17.69 -27.57
C GLY A 220 -2.70 -16.94 -28.56
N ASP A 221 -3.05 -17.58 -29.67
CA ASP A 221 -3.88 -17.00 -30.73
C ASP A 221 -5.37 -16.91 -30.34
N THR A 222 -5.85 -17.89 -29.59
CA THR A 222 -7.21 -17.93 -29.06
C THR A 222 -7.15 -18.29 -27.57
N LEU A 223 -7.46 -17.32 -26.70
CA LEU A 223 -7.47 -17.52 -25.25
C LEU A 223 -8.84 -18.02 -24.77
N ASP A 224 -9.35 -19.06 -25.39
CA ASP A 224 -10.55 -19.77 -24.91
C ASP A 224 -10.20 -20.60 -23.67
N TRP A 225 -10.12 -19.89 -22.53
CA TRP A 225 -9.68 -20.44 -21.27
C TRP A 225 -10.82 -20.55 -20.27
N GLY A 226 -11.02 -21.75 -19.74
CA GLY A 226 -11.85 -21.98 -18.57
C GLY A 226 -11.16 -21.57 -17.26
N LEU A 227 -11.89 -21.71 -16.15
CA LEU A 227 -11.45 -21.30 -14.82
C LEU A 227 -10.07 -21.84 -14.42
N VAL A 228 -9.77 -23.09 -14.72
CA VAL A 228 -8.50 -23.74 -14.34
C VAL A 228 -7.28 -23.04 -14.95
N LYS A 229 -7.40 -22.56 -16.18
CA LYS A 229 -6.31 -21.83 -16.85
C LYS A 229 -6.24 -20.38 -16.41
N TRP A 230 -7.38 -19.75 -16.07
CA TRP A 230 -7.41 -18.37 -15.59
C TRP A 230 -6.98 -18.24 -14.14
N ALA A 231 -7.27 -19.20 -13.27
CA ALA A 231 -7.06 -19.10 -11.82
C ALA A 231 -5.63 -18.62 -11.43
N PRO A 232 -4.52 -19.14 -12.01
CA PRO A 232 -3.18 -18.69 -11.68
C PRO A 232 -2.88 -17.21 -12.02
N HIS A 233 -3.66 -16.65 -12.95
CA HIS A 233 -3.45 -15.29 -13.45
C HIS A 233 -4.38 -14.26 -12.81
N LEU A 234 -5.54 -14.70 -12.27
CA LEU A 234 -6.60 -13.80 -11.83
C LEU A 234 -6.13 -12.82 -10.75
N LEU A 235 -5.37 -13.30 -9.75
CA LEU A 235 -4.91 -12.43 -8.67
C LEU A 235 -3.99 -11.33 -9.20
N ASN A 236 -3.05 -11.68 -10.07
CA ASN A 236 -2.13 -10.70 -10.68
C ASN A 236 -2.89 -9.69 -11.54
N VAL A 237 -3.83 -10.16 -12.38
CA VAL A 237 -4.66 -9.27 -13.21
C VAL A 237 -5.48 -8.31 -12.37
N LEU A 238 -6.07 -8.80 -11.27
CA LEU A 238 -6.87 -7.99 -10.35
C LEU A 238 -6.04 -6.96 -9.56
N MET A 239 -4.77 -7.24 -9.29
CA MET A 239 -3.89 -6.32 -8.59
C MET A 239 -3.22 -5.30 -9.52
N ASP A 240 -2.72 -5.76 -10.67
CA ASP A 240 -1.96 -4.92 -11.59
C ASP A 240 -2.85 -4.01 -12.45
N GLY A 241 -3.96 -4.55 -12.98
CA GLY A 241 -4.87 -3.79 -13.83
C GLY A 241 -5.42 -2.52 -13.18
N PRO A 242 -6.03 -2.58 -11.99
CA PRO A 242 -6.48 -1.38 -11.26
C PRO A 242 -5.34 -0.41 -10.91
N SER A 243 -4.11 -0.91 -10.69
CA SER A 243 -2.94 -0.06 -10.42
C SER A 243 -2.61 0.85 -11.60
N ASP A 244 -2.64 0.32 -12.80
CA ASP A 244 -2.40 1.08 -14.04
C ASP A 244 -3.55 2.04 -14.34
N VAL A 245 -4.79 1.66 -14.05
CA VAL A 245 -5.96 2.56 -14.16
C VAL A 245 -5.81 3.75 -13.22
N ALA A 246 -5.45 3.53 -11.96
CA ALA A 246 -5.24 4.60 -10.99
C ALA A 246 -4.10 5.54 -11.42
N HIS A 247 -3.00 4.98 -11.94
CA HIS A 247 -1.89 5.76 -12.51
C HIS A 247 -2.38 6.63 -13.68
N PHE A 248 -3.07 6.04 -14.66
CA PHE A 248 -3.62 6.76 -15.80
C PHE A 248 -4.51 7.91 -15.37
N GLN A 249 -5.45 7.67 -14.45
CA GLN A 249 -6.38 8.68 -13.96
C GLN A 249 -5.66 9.85 -13.27
N CYS A 250 -4.72 9.56 -12.35
CA CYS A 250 -3.95 10.59 -11.67
C CYS A 250 -3.08 11.41 -12.61
N ASP A 251 -2.42 10.77 -13.60
CA ASP A 251 -1.62 11.47 -14.60
C ASP A 251 -2.49 12.43 -15.42
N ARG A 252 -3.69 12.01 -15.83
CA ARG A 252 -4.61 12.85 -16.62
C ARG A 252 -5.22 13.98 -15.82
N MET A 253 -5.55 13.75 -14.54
CA MET A 253 -6.20 14.76 -13.70
C MET A 253 -5.22 15.81 -13.16
N LEU A 254 -4.02 15.41 -12.77
CA LEU A 254 -3.03 16.28 -12.15
C LEU A 254 -1.97 16.79 -13.11
N GLY A 255 -1.66 16.03 -14.18
CA GLY A 255 -0.60 16.30 -15.11
C GLY A 255 0.81 16.21 -14.50
N ARG A 256 1.83 16.30 -15.35
CA ARG A 256 3.24 16.06 -14.97
C ARG A 256 3.78 16.98 -13.87
N GLY A 257 3.24 18.17 -13.73
CA GLY A 257 3.69 19.12 -12.71
C GLY A 257 3.22 18.75 -11.29
N ARG A 258 2.15 17.97 -11.16
CA ARG A 258 1.51 17.68 -9.87
C ARG A 258 1.32 16.17 -9.60
N TYR A 259 1.71 15.32 -10.52
CA TYR A 259 1.75 13.88 -10.36
C TYR A 259 3.13 13.33 -10.72
N MET A 260 3.68 12.52 -9.84
CA MET A 260 4.93 11.80 -10.06
C MET A 260 4.75 10.35 -9.62
N ARG A 261 5.14 9.40 -10.49
CA ARG A 261 5.18 7.98 -10.14
C ARG A 261 6.61 7.46 -10.17
N VAL A 262 7.04 6.88 -9.06
CA VAL A 262 8.27 6.11 -8.95
C VAL A 262 7.91 4.63 -9.03
N GLN A 263 8.28 3.98 -10.13
CA GLN A 263 8.02 2.56 -10.36
C GLN A 263 9.17 1.98 -11.19
N VAL A 264 9.52 0.72 -10.95
CA VAL A 264 10.58 0.01 -11.68
C VAL A 264 10.05 -1.28 -12.29
N ARG A 265 10.71 -1.74 -13.36
CA ARG A 265 10.48 -3.06 -13.89
C ARG A 265 11.40 -4.05 -13.19
N LEU A 266 10.84 -5.11 -12.64
CA LEU A 266 11.58 -6.20 -12.03
C LEU A 266 12.18 -7.10 -13.11
N ALA A 267 13.42 -7.53 -12.91
CA ALA A 267 14.11 -8.43 -13.85
C ALA A 267 13.56 -9.87 -13.80
N ARG A 268 13.03 -10.26 -12.64
CA ARG A 268 12.40 -11.57 -12.41
C ARG A 268 11.10 -11.40 -11.65
N ASP A 269 10.30 -12.43 -11.60
CA ASP A 269 9.16 -12.48 -10.69
C ASP A 269 9.64 -12.61 -9.25
N ILE A 270 9.08 -11.80 -8.36
CA ILE A 270 9.33 -11.85 -6.93
C ILE A 270 7.98 -12.04 -6.25
N PRO A 271 7.67 -13.26 -5.79
CA PRO A 271 6.44 -13.54 -5.05
C PRO A 271 6.27 -12.62 -3.84
N LEU A 272 5.03 -12.41 -3.42
CA LEU A 272 4.71 -11.48 -2.32
C LEU A 272 5.33 -11.88 -0.98
N ASP A 273 5.67 -13.14 -0.82
CA ASP A 273 6.21 -13.80 0.37
C ASP A 273 7.69 -14.22 0.26
N ALA A 274 8.38 -13.88 -0.83
CA ALA A 274 9.79 -14.20 -1.06
C ALA A 274 10.71 -13.42 -0.11
N THR A 275 10.77 -13.82 1.16
CA THR A 275 11.49 -13.10 2.24
C THR A 275 12.99 -12.98 1.99
N ASP A 276 13.58 -13.90 1.23
CA ASP A 276 14.98 -13.89 0.80
C ASP A 276 15.30 -12.80 -0.24
N ALA A 277 14.27 -12.25 -0.91
CA ALA A 277 14.45 -11.18 -1.88
C ALA A 277 14.68 -9.78 -1.27
N GLY A 278 14.56 -9.61 0.05
CA GLY A 278 14.74 -8.32 0.72
C GLY A 278 16.04 -7.58 0.34
N PRO A 279 17.23 -8.21 0.43
CA PRO A 279 18.48 -7.59 0.02
C PRO A 279 18.52 -7.15 -1.45
N GLU A 280 18.00 -7.98 -2.37
CA GLU A 280 17.90 -7.67 -3.81
C GLU A 280 17.01 -6.44 -4.04
N LEU A 281 15.89 -6.34 -3.34
CA LEU A 281 14.94 -5.23 -3.43
C LEU A 281 15.55 -3.92 -2.91
N ILE A 282 16.31 -3.95 -1.82
CA ILE A 282 17.06 -2.80 -1.31
C ILE A 282 18.12 -2.36 -2.32
N GLU A 283 18.87 -3.30 -2.88
CA GLU A 283 19.90 -3.00 -3.88
C GLU A 283 19.27 -2.39 -5.16
N LEU A 284 18.15 -2.96 -5.62
CA LEU A 284 17.40 -2.40 -6.74
C LEU A 284 16.93 -0.97 -6.45
N ALA A 285 16.37 -0.74 -5.26
CA ALA A 285 15.95 0.60 -4.85
C ALA A 285 17.13 1.59 -4.81
N ASN A 286 18.33 1.14 -4.41
CA ASN A 286 19.53 1.98 -4.41
C ASN A 286 20.00 2.37 -5.81
N LYS A 287 19.71 1.57 -6.83
CA LYS A 287 20.07 1.83 -8.23
C LYS A 287 19.09 2.75 -8.96
N VAL A 288 17.89 3.00 -8.38
CA VAL A 288 16.90 3.88 -9.01
C VAL A 288 17.43 5.30 -9.10
N ASP A 289 17.36 5.89 -10.30
CA ASP A 289 17.58 7.33 -10.45
C ASP A 289 16.40 8.12 -9.88
N LEU A 290 16.61 8.76 -8.75
CA LEU A 290 15.63 9.63 -8.08
C LEU A 290 15.72 11.10 -8.51
N GLY A 291 16.65 11.47 -9.40
CA GLY A 291 16.80 12.83 -9.90
C GLY A 291 15.50 13.46 -10.39
N PRO A 292 14.71 12.77 -11.25
CA PRO A 292 13.41 13.28 -11.71
C PRO A 292 12.41 13.49 -10.56
N ALA A 293 12.33 12.57 -9.60
CA ALA A 293 11.43 12.68 -8.46
C ALA A 293 11.84 13.81 -7.51
N LEU A 294 13.13 13.99 -7.27
CA LEU A 294 13.66 15.10 -6.45
C LEU A 294 13.44 16.45 -7.11
N ALA A 295 13.67 16.56 -8.42
CA ALA A 295 13.38 17.78 -9.18
C ALA A 295 11.88 18.13 -9.14
N TRP A 296 11.01 17.11 -9.24
CA TRP A 296 9.56 17.28 -9.10
C TRP A 296 9.16 17.69 -7.68
N LEU A 297 9.76 17.11 -6.62
CA LEU A 297 9.44 17.42 -5.23
C LEU A 297 9.82 18.86 -4.84
N ARG A 298 10.94 19.40 -5.34
CA ARG A 298 11.49 20.69 -4.91
C ARG A 298 10.45 21.82 -4.83
N PRO A 299 9.68 22.15 -5.89
CA PRO A 299 8.68 23.23 -5.82
C PRO A 299 7.54 22.96 -4.84
N HIS A 300 7.27 21.69 -4.51
CA HIS A 300 6.21 21.31 -3.57
C HIS A 300 6.66 21.34 -2.10
N LEU A 301 7.97 21.35 -1.85
CA LEU A 301 8.56 21.43 -0.50
C LEU A 301 8.86 22.87 -0.09
N GLU A 302 9.17 23.74 -1.03
CA GLU A 302 9.40 25.15 -0.79
C GLU A 302 8.09 25.80 -0.36
N SER A 303 8.09 26.52 0.77
CA SER A 303 6.98 27.39 1.10
C SER A 303 6.96 28.50 0.07
N ALA A 304 5.81 28.84 -0.48
CA ALA A 304 5.67 30.14 -1.09
C ALA A 304 6.07 31.16 0.00
N THR A 305 7.25 31.74 -0.13
CA THR A 305 7.63 32.94 0.60
C THR A 305 6.66 33.99 0.09
N ALA A 306 5.62 34.27 0.92
CA ALA A 306 4.70 35.35 0.71
C ALA A 306 5.40 36.68 0.97
#